data_ba405f23a4935f63fbd46bbbb4229acd
#
_entry.id   ba405f23a4935f63fbd46bbbb4229acd
#
_cell.length_a   1.000
_cell.length_b   1.000
_cell.length_c   1.000
_cell.angle_alpha   90.00
_cell.angle_beta   90.00
_cell.angle_gamma   90.00
#
_symmetry.space_group_name_H-M   'P 1'
#
loop_
_entity.id
_entity.type
_entity.pdbx_description
1 polymer ?
#
loop_
_entity_poly.entity_id
_entity_poly.type
_entity_poly.pdbx_seq_one_letter_code
_entity_poly.pdbx_strand_id
1 'polypeptide(L)'
;HSAKLGINGVVPADSDLRSPEVNAKVSKFAAMPEVRKKLFAYQRSLADLAREKQYAGLIMEGRDIGSIIFPKATYRFFLDADETTRVARRAKEGQTDSIATRDKMDRNRQAAPLVCPKGATRINTAHHTLEEVIEKIAHLIGS
;
A
#
# COMPACT_ATOMS: atom_id res chain seq x y z
N HIS A 1 -13.33 -11.20 2.23
CA HIS A 1 -12.83 -11.76 0.96
C HIS A 1 -11.66 -10.92 0.48
N SER A 2 -10.53 -11.56 0.17
CA SER A 2 -9.35 -10.95 -0.42
C SER A 2 -9.39 -11.17 -1.93
N ALA A 3 -9.40 -10.10 -2.71
CA ALA A 3 -9.26 -10.21 -4.16
C ALA A 3 -7.81 -10.53 -4.50
N LYS A 4 -7.56 -11.65 -5.15
CA LYS A 4 -6.23 -12.05 -5.62
C LYS A 4 -6.12 -11.80 -7.12
N LEU A 5 -5.07 -11.10 -7.52
CA LEU A 5 -4.76 -10.87 -8.94
C LEU A 5 -4.04 -12.10 -9.49
N GLY A 6 -4.59 -12.71 -10.53
CA GLY A 6 -3.96 -13.81 -11.27
C GLY A 6 -3.29 -13.33 -12.56
N ILE A 7 -2.21 -13.99 -12.94
CA ILE A 7 -1.55 -13.81 -14.25
C ILE A 7 -1.87 -15.06 -15.08
N ASN A 8 -2.57 -14.89 -16.20
CA ASN A 8 -3.05 -16.00 -17.04
C ASN A 8 -3.83 -17.08 -16.26
N GLY A 9 -4.67 -16.65 -15.31
CA GLY A 9 -5.46 -17.55 -14.46
C GLY A 9 -4.70 -18.16 -13.28
N VAL A 10 -3.40 -17.91 -13.15
CA VAL A 10 -2.58 -18.41 -12.03
C VAL A 10 -2.38 -17.28 -11.02
N VAL A 11 -2.68 -17.53 -9.76
CA VAL A 11 -2.36 -16.63 -8.64
C VAL A 11 -0.94 -16.94 -8.18
N PRO A 12 0.01 -15.99 -8.31
CA PRO A 12 1.38 -16.20 -7.84
C PRO A 12 1.42 -16.46 -6.33
N ALA A 13 2.39 -17.24 -5.88
CA ALA A 13 2.63 -17.44 -4.46
C ALA A 13 3.17 -16.13 -3.82
N ASP A 14 2.87 -15.91 -2.55
CA ASP A 14 3.35 -14.72 -1.83
C ASP A 14 4.88 -14.63 -1.79
N SER A 15 5.57 -15.77 -1.76
CA SER A 15 7.03 -15.86 -1.87
C SER A 15 7.56 -15.27 -3.18
N ASP A 16 6.88 -15.56 -4.30
CA ASP A 16 7.28 -15.08 -5.62
C ASP A 16 7.09 -13.57 -5.73
N LEU A 17 5.98 -13.06 -5.18
CA LEU A 17 5.67 -11.62 -5.17
C LEU A 17 6.61 -10.80 -4.26
N ARG A 18 7.28 -11.44 -3.31
CA ARG A 18 8.20 -10.80 -2.37
C ARG A 18 9.66 -11.19 -2.59
N SER A 19 9.97 -11.79 -3.74
CA SER A 19 11.34 -12.17 -4.07
C SER A 19 12.25 -10.93 -4.18
N PRO A 20 13.57 -11.07 -3.94
CA PRO A 20 14.52 -9.96 -4.09
C PRO A 20 14.48 -9.31 -5.47
N GLU A 21 14.28 -10.10 -6.53
CA GLU A 21 14.18 -9.62 -7.91
C GLU A 21 12.96 -8.74 -8.12
N VAL A 22 11.81 -9.14 -7.59
CA VAL A 22 10.57 -8.34 -7.64
C VAL A 22 10.76 -7.06 -6.85
N ASN A 23 11.28 -7.14 -5.63
CA ASN A 23 11.51 -5.97 -4.78
C ASN A 23 12.48 -4.96 -5.43
N ALA A 24 13.52 -5.41 -6.12
CA ALA A 24 14.46 -4.54 -6.82
C ALA A 24 13.86 -3.81 -8.03
N LYS A 25 12.83 -4.39 -8.66
CA LYS A 25 12.25 -3.87 -9.91
C LYS A 25 10.92 -3.15 -9.73
N VAL A 26 10.17 -3.45 -8.67
CA VAL A 26 8.78 -2.98 -8.49
C VAL A 26 8.65 -1.46 -8.58
N SER A 27 9.58 -0.70 -8.00
CA SER A 27 9.52 0.78 -8.04
C SER A 27 9.73 1.33 -9.46
N LYS A 28 10.54 0.67 -10.29
CA LYS A 28 10.74 1.04 -11.70
C LYS A 28 9.46 0.79 -12.51
N PHE A 29 8.85 -0.38 -12.37
CA PHE A 29 7.56 -0.70 -13.02
C PHE A 29 6.45 0.22 -12.53
N ALA A 30 6.38 0.49 -11.24
CA ALA A 30 5.39 1.39 -10.64
C ALA A 30 5.55 2.85 -11.10
N ALA A 31 6.68 3.24 -11.65
CA ALA A 31 6.91 4.56 -12.24
C ALA A 31 6.49 4.65 -13.72
N MET A 32 6.28 3.52 -14.42
CA MET A 32 5.93 3.50 -15.85
C MET A 32 4.49 3.98 -16.07
N PRO A 33 4.26 5.03 -16.90
CA PRO A 33 2.93 5.60 -17.11
C PRO A 33 1.89 4.58 -17.61
N GLU A 34 2.28 3.72 -18.54
CA GLU A 34 1.39 2.70 -19.12
C GLU A 34 0.94 1.66 -18.08
N VAL A 35 1.86 1.21 -17.24
CA VAL A 35 1.54 0.29 -16.13
C VAL A 35 0.61 0.98 -15.14
N ARG A 36 0.91 2.22 -14.76
CA ARG A 36 0.08 3.01 -13.86
C ARG A 36 -1.33 3.20 -14.40
N LYS A 37 -1.47 3.56 -15.68
CA LYS A 37 -2.79 3.76 -16.32
C LYS A 37 -3.66 2.51 -16.22
N LYS A 38 -3.10 1.33 -16.51
CA LYS A 38 -3.81 0.05 -16.41
C LYS A 38 -4.17 -0.29 -14.97
N LEU A 39 -3.22 -0.17 -14.05
CA LEU A 39 -3.45 -0.46 -12.63
C LEU A 39 -4.43 0.52 -11.99
N PHE A 40 -4.41 1.79 -12.36
CA PHE A 40 -5.34 2.80 -11.87
C PHE A 40 -6.81 2.42 -12.17
N ALA A 41 -7.10 2.06 -13.42
CA ALA A 41 -8.44 1.63 -13.81
C ALA A 41 -8.87 0.38 -13.03
N TYR A 42 -8.00 -0.61 -12.92
CA TYR A 42 -8.26 -1.82 -12.15
C TYR A 42 -8.50 -1.52 -10.66
N GLN A 43 -7.64 -0.74 -10.03
CA GLN A 43 -7.78 -0.39 -8.62
C GLN A 43 -9.10 0.34 -8.34
N ARG A 44 -9.53 1.22 -9.24
CA ARG A 44 -10.81 1.91 -9.10
C ARG A 44 -12.02 0.99 -9.31
N SER A 45 -11.95 0.06 -10.23
CA SER A 45 -13.03 -0.91 -10.43
C SER A 45 -13.29 -1.80 -9.22
N LEU A 46 -12.30 -1.98 -8.31
CA LEU A 46 -12.52 -2.71 -7.06
C LEU A 46 -13.53 -2.02 -6.12
N ALA A 47 -13.62 -0.69 -6.16
CA ALA A 47 -14.65 0.03 -5.40
C ALA A 47 -16.05 -0.18 -5.99
N ASP A 48 -16.16 -0.28 -7.32
CA ASP A 48 -17.43 -0.58 -7.98
C ASP A 48 -17.86 -2.01 -7.69
N LEU A 49 -16.92 -2.95 -7.75
CA LEU A 49 -17.14 -4.35 -7.35
C LEU A 49 -17.59 -4.47 -5.88
N ALA A 50 -16.97 -3.72 -4.98
CA ALA A 50 -17.35 -3.73 -3.56
C ALA A 50 -18.80 -3.26 -3.36
N ARG A 51 -19.24 -2.23 -4.09
CA ARG A 51 -20.64 -1.76 -4.08
C ARG A 51 -21.60 -2.79 -4.67
N GLU A 52 -21.25 -3.36 -5.83
CA GLU A 52 -22.04 -4.39 -6.50
C GLU A 52 -22.26 -5.60 -5.59
N LYS A 53 -21.21 -6.02 -4.88
CA LYS A 53 -21.26 -7.16 -3.94
C LYS A 53 -21.80 -6.80 -2.56
N GLN A 54 -22.20 -5.54 -2.34
CA GLN A 54 -22.74 -5.05 -1.07
C GLN A 54 -21.79 -5.31 0.13
N TYR A 55 -20.47 -5.20 -0.09
CA TYR A 55 -19.52 -5.28 1.01
C TYR A 55 -19.63 -4.05 1.91
N ALA A 56 -19.36 -4.22 3.21
CA ALA A 56 -19.37 -3.13 4.18
C ALA A 56 -18.37 -2.01 3.84
N GLY A 57 -17.31 -2.32 3.09
CA GLY A 57 -16.33 -1.36 2.62
C GLY A 57 -15.20 -2.01 1.83
N LEU A 58 -14.28 -1.17 1.37
CA LEU A 58 -13.05 -1.57 0.70
C LEU A 58 -11.86 -1.02 1.48
N ILE A 59 -10.95 -1.91 1.89
CA ILE A 59 -9.65 -1.53 2.43
C ILE A 59 -8.61 -1.75 1.34
N MET A 60 -7.83 -0.70 1.07
CA MET A 60 -6.78 -0.78 0.06
C MET A 60 -5.48 -0.18 0.61
N GLU A 61 -4.39 -0.92 0.48
CA GLU A 61 -3.06 -0.47 0.87
C GLU A 61 -2.19 -0.12 -0.35
N GLY A 62 -1.24 0.79 -0.15
CA GLY A 62 -0.27 1.18 -1.18
C GLY A 62 0.36 2.52 -0.87
N ARG A 63 1.27 2.94 -1.75
CA ARG A 63 2.09 4.14 -1.58
C ARG A 63 1.38 5.43 -1.99
N ASP A 64 0.39 5.35 -2.87
CA ASP A 64 -0.31 6.47 -3.46
C ASP A 64 -1.85 6.30 -3.47
N ILE A 65 -2.35 5.32 -2.72
CA ILE A 65 -3.80 5.02 -2.68
C ILE A 65 -4.59 6.24 -2.21
N GLY A 66 -4.23 6.82 -1.07
CA GLY A 66 -4.95 7.95 -0.50
C GLY A 66 -4.62 9.31 -1.14
N SER A 67 -3.55 9.41 -1.94
CA SER A 67 -3.18 10.66 -2.61
C SER A 67 -3.66 10.73 -4.05
N ILE A 68 -3.66 9.60 -4.78
CA ILE A 68 -3.94 9.56 -6.22
C ILE A 68 -5.13 8.67 -6.56
N ILE A 69 -5.17 7.43 -6.05
CA ILE A 69 -6.18 6.44 -6.47
C ILE A 69 -7.55 6.80 -5.87
N PHE A 70 -7.60 7.02 -4.55
CA PHE A 70 -8.81 7.40 -3.81
C PHE A 70 -8.59 8.64 -2.94
N PRO A 71 -8.33 9.82 -3.54
CA PRO A 71 -8.05 11.05 -2.79
C PRO A 71 -9.25 11.58 -2.00
N LYS A 72 -10.45 11.08 -2.29
CA LYS A 72 -11.72 11.42 -1.63
C LYS A 72 -12.27 10.26 -0.79
N ALA A 73 -11.46 9.24 -0.46
CA ALA A 73 -11.90 8.18 0.44
C ALA A 73 -12.30 8.75 1.80
N THR A 74 -13.35 8.19 2.40
CA THR A 74 -13.88 8.64 3.70
C THR A 74 -12.81 8.59 4.77
N TYR A 75 -12.06 7.49 4.82
CA TYR A 75 -10.95 7.31 5.74
C TYR A 75 -9.65 7.14 4.96
N ARG A 76 -8.64 7.92 5.31
CA ARG A 76 -7.30 7.84 4.72
C ARG A 76 -6.28 7.85 5.84
N PHE A 77 -5.54 6.78 5.96
CA PHE A 77 -4.51 6.61 6.97
C PHE A 77 -3.12 6.61 6.31
N PHE A 78 -2.21 7.39 6.86
CA PHE A 78 -0.80 7.38 6.48
C PHE A 78 -0.02 6.74 7.63
N LEU A 79 0.32 5.46 7.44
CA LEU A 79 1.11 4.72 8.43
C LEU A 79 2.59 5.07 8.23
N ASP A 80 3.23 5.52 9.28
CA ASP A 80 4.62 5.95 9.27
C ASP A 80 5.41 5.29 10.40
N ALA A 81 6.71 5.15 10.21
CA ALA A 81 7.68 4.78 11.24
C ALA A 81 9.05 5.28 10.80
N ASP A 82 9.96 5.50 11.75
CA ASP A 82 11.34 5.81 11.44
C ASP A 82 12.02 4.68 10.63
N GLU A 83 13.08 5.02 9.91
CA GLU A 83 13.77 4.09 9.03
C GLU A 83 14.32 2.88 9.80
N THR A 84 14.89 3.12 10.98
CA THR A 84 15.48 2.07 11.83
C THR A 84 14.44 1.02 12.21
N THR A 85 13.27 1.46 12.66
CA THR A 85 12.14 0.57 13.00
C THR A 85 11.70 -0.25 11.78
N ARG A 86 11.59 0.38 10.60
CA ARG A 86 11.16 -0.30 9.37
C ARG A 86 12.19 -1.33 8.90
N VAL A 87 13.48 -1.00 8.97
CA VAL A 87 14.58 -1.95 8.67
C VAL A 87 14.53 -3.15 9.62
N ALA A 88 14.38 -2.90 10.93
CA ALA A 88 14.29 -3.97 11.91
C ALA A 88 13.10 -4.91 11.69
N ARG A 89 11.92 -4.36 11.32
CA ARG A 89 10.73 -5.17 10.98
C ARG A 89 10.98 -6.04 9.75
N ARG A 90 11.56 -5.48 8.69
CA ARG A 90 11.88 -6.21 7.46
C ARG A 90 12.91 -7.32 7.69
N ALA A 91 13.92 -7.06 8.51
CA ALA A 91 14.89 -8.08 8.89
C ALA A 91 14.24 -9.27 9.61
N LYS A 92 13.27 -9.02 10.52
CA LYS A 92 12.48 -10.07 11.16
C LYS A 92 11.63 -10.89 10.18
N GLU A 93 11.21 -10.28 9.06
CA GLU A 93 10.48 -10.93 7.97
C GLU A 93 11.43 -11.68 7.00
N GLY A 94 12.73 -11.74 7.28
CA GLY A 94 13.74 -12.36 6.42
C GLY A 94 14.03 -11.58 5.14
N GLN A 95 13.70 -10.28 5.09
CA GLN A 95 13.90 -9.44 3.91
C GLN A 95 15.08 -8.50 4.12
N THR A 96 16.02 -8.50 3.17
CA THR A 96 17.28 -7.74 3.21
C THR A 96 17.32 -6.58 2.20
N ASP A 97 16.19 -6.27 1.54
CA ASP A 97 16.12 -5.19 0.56
C ASP A 97 16.30 -3.80 1.22
N SER A 98 16.91 -2.87 0.49
CA SER A 98 17.13 -1.51 0.96
C SER A 98 15.83 -0.71 0.96
N ILE A 99 15.18 -0.61 2.14
CA ILE A 99 14.00 0.24 2.37
C ILE A 99 14.31 1.70 2.02
N ALA A 100 15.47 2.21 2.44
CA ALA A 100 15.87 3.59 2.18
C ALA A 100 15.92 3.91 0.69
N THR A 101 16.49 3.02 -0.12
CA THR A 101 16.55 3.18 -1.57
C THR A 101 15.17 3.19 -2.19
N ARG A 102 14.29 2.27 -1.78
CA ARG A 102 12.92 2.18 -2.28
C ARG A 102 12.10 3.41 -1.89
N ASP A 103 12.16 3.84 -0.65
CA ASP A 103 11.44 5.03 -0.18
C ASP A 103 11.93 6.30 -0.88
N LYS A 104 13.24 6.43 -1.11
CA LYS A 104 13.82 7.54 -1.87
C LYS A 104 13.29 7.54 -3.32
N MET A 105 13.24 6.38 -3.97
CA MET A 105 12.67 6.27 -5.31
C MET A 105 11.18 6.61 -5.33
N ASP A 106 10.41 6.13 -4.35
CA ASP A 106 8.98 6.36 -4.27
C ASP A 106 8.63 7.82 -3.93
N ARG A 107 9.43 8.50 -3.11
CA ARG A 107 9.27 9.94 -2.80
C ARG A 107 9.66 10.85 -3.97
N ASN A 108 10.66 10.47 -4.74
CA ASN A 108 11.19 11.26 -5.86
C ASN A 108 10.49 10.98 -7.20
N ARG A 109 9.47 10.14 -7.24
CA ARG A 109 8.69 9.91 -8.45
C ARG A 109 8.02 11.20 -8.91
N GLN A 110 8.13 11.53 -10.21
CA GLN A 110 7.41 12.66 -10.79
C GLN A 110 5.89 12.42 -10.78
N ALA A 111 5.46 11.18 -11.03
CA ALA A 111 4.06 10.78 -10.98
C ALA A 111 3.79 10.00 -9.68
N ALA A 112 2.84 10.47 -8.89
CA ALA A 112 2.38 9.84 -7.65
C ALA A 112 3.49 9.58 -6.61
N PRO A 113 4.16 10.62 -6.12
CA PRO A 113 5.17 10.47 -5.07
C PRO A 113 4.55 9.95 -3.78
N LEU A 114 5.36 9.28 -2.96
CA LEU A 114 4.96 8.86 -1.62
C LEU A 114 4.87 10.10 -0.71
N VAL A 115 3.66 10.53 -0.45
CA VAL A 115 3.36 11.69 0.41
C VAL A 115 2.22 11.38 1.36
N CYS A 116 2.21 12.03 2.52
CA CYS A 116 1.02 12.03 3.37
C CYS A 116 -0.03 12.97 2.75
N PRO A 117 -1.20 12.46 2.31
CA PRO A 117 -2.21 13.29 1.67
C PRO A 117 -2.79 14.31 2.65
N LYS A 118 -3.13 15.50 2.16
CA LYS A 118 -3.83 16.50 2.98
C LYS A 118 -5.15 15.91 3.51
N GLY A 119 -5.36 16.00 4.83
CA GLY A 119 -6.53 15.47 5.50
C GLY A 119 -6.51 13.95 5.74
N ALA A 120 -5.37 13.28 5.53
CA ALA A 120 -5.18 11.91 5.98
C ALA A 120 -4.76 11.89 7.47
N THR A 121 -5.25 10.91 8.21
CA THR A 121 -4.80 10.66 9.58
C THR A 121 -3.43 10.00 9.55
N ARG A 122 -2.42 10.68 10.09
CA ARG A 122 -1.08 10.11 10.22
C ARG A 122 -0.97 9.31 11.50
N ILE A 123 -0.51 8.07 11.39
CA ILE A 123 -0.30 7.16 12.52
C ILE A 123 1.18 6.76 12.52
N ASN A 124 1.90 7.20 13.57
CA ASN A 124 3.25 6.70 13.81
C ASN A 124 3.15 5.32 14.46
N THR A 125 3.66 4.31 13.77
CA THR A 125 3.59 2.92 14.21
C THR A 125 4.86 2.45 14.92
N ALA A 126 5.86 3.32 15.12
CA ALA A 126 7.17 2.93 15.67
C ALA A 126 7.06 2.34 17.09
N HIS A 127 6.13 2.88 17.89
CA HIS A 127 5.96 2.51 19.31
C HIS A 127 4.65 1.74 19.56
N HIS A 128 4.05 1.16 18.53
CA HIS A 128 2.80 0.43 18.63
C HIS A 128 2.97 -1.01 18.13
N THR A 129 2.25 -1.93 18.75
CA THR A 129 2.06 -3.29 18.24
C THR A 129 1.11 -3.25 17.04
N LEU A 130 1.02 -4.35 16.31
CA LEU A 130 0.08 -4.48 15.20
C LEU A 130 -1.37 -4.34 15.70
N GLU A 131 -1.68 -4.97 16.82
CA GLU A 131 -3.00 -4.98 17.46
C GLU A 131 -3.42 -3.56 17.85
N GLU A 132 -2.54 -2.80 18.51
CA GLU A 132 -2.80 -1.40 18.89
C GLU A 132 -3.08 -0.51 17.67
N VAL A 133 -2.36 -0.72 16.56
CA VAL A 133 -2.61 0.02 15.33
C VAL A 133 -3.97 -0.34 14.73
N ILE A 134 -4.32 -1.63 14.74
CA ILE A 134 -5.62 -2.10 14.24
C ILE A 134 -6.76 -1.52 15.08
N GLU A 135 -6.67 -1.59 16.41
CA GLU A 135 -7.68 -1.04 17.33
C GLU A 135 -7.85 0.47 17.13
N LYS A 136 -6.74 1.20 16.99
CA LYS A 136 -6.77 2.64 16.73
C LYS A 136 -7.50 2.97 15.43
N ILE A 137 -7.21 2.22 14.36
CA ILE A 137 -7.88 2.41 13.06
C ILE A 137 -9.35 2.03 13.16
N ALA A 138 -9.68 0.91 13.80
CA ALA A 138 -11.05 0.46 13.99
C ALA A 138 -11.88 1.50 14.76
N HIS A 139 -11.32 2.07 15.84
CA HIS A 139 -11.96 3.14 16.60
C HIS A 139 -12.25 4.37 15.72
N LEU A 140 -11.29 4.79 14.89
CA LEU A 140 -11.46 5.95 14.01
C LEU A 140 -12.47 5.71 12.88
N ILE A 141 -12.74 4.46 12.50
CA ILE A 141 -13.75 4.11 11.49
C ILE A 141 -15.13 3.98 12.12
N GLY A 142 -15.21 3.52 13.37
CA GLY A 142 -16.46 3.28 14.10
C GLY A 142 -16.99 4.47 14.90
N SER A 143 -16.25 5.60 14.92
CA SER A 143 -16.62 6.83 15.67
C SER A 143 -17.50 7.77 14.84
#